data_0bd67b700446c5c67051006eb83d6965
#
_entry.id   0bd67b700446c5c67051006eb83d6965
#
_cell.length_a   1.000
_cell.length_b   1.000
_cell.length_c   1.000
_cell.angle_alpha   90.00
_cell.angle_beta   90.00
_cell.angle_gamma   90.00
#
_symmetry.space_group_name_H-M   'P 1'
#
loop_
_entity.id
_entity.type
_entity.pdbx_description
1 polymer ?
#
loop_
_entity_poly.entity_id
_entity_poly.type
_entity_poly.pdbx_seq_one_letter_code
_entity_poly.pdbx_strand_id
1 'polypeptide(L)'
;MITKEMTIEEILNGFPEKSQKLAQSITDAGLHCVGCHSSSYETLEAGMLSHGYDMEEIEGLVRTLNSVLEQKLDPSGIHVTLKAVEAFKEIAKGEGLENVALRFDCIPGGCSGFQYVLDFSQEFDPELDTVFVSNGLDIHIDNNKVSMLVGAEIDYHSGLNGAGFKISNPNAKSSCGCGKSQSY
;
A
#
# COMPACT_ATOMS: atom_id res chain seq x y z
N MET A 1 -1.90 14.18 -14.66
CA MET A 1 -1.52 13.03 -15.52
C MET A 1 0.00 12.95 -15.48
N ILE A 2 0.53 11.79 -15.18
CA ILE A 2 1.98 11.52 -15.15
C ILE A 2 2.44 11.23 -16.56
N THR A 3 3.60 11.78 -16.95
CA THR A 3 4.25 11.51 -18.22
C THR A 3 5.67 11.01 -17.99
N LYS A 4 6.29 10.41 -18.99
CA LYS A 4 7.63 9.84 -18.91
C LYS A 4 8.74 10.89 -18.82
N GLU A 5 8.45 12.14 -19.19
CA GLU A 5 9.36 13.29 -19.09
C GLU A 5 9.43 13.89 -17.68
N MET A 6 8.52 13.52 -16.77
CA MET A 6 8.55 13.96 -15.38
C MET A 6 9.65 13.26 -14.60
N THR A 7 10.29 13.97 -13.68
CA THR A 7 11.23 13.36 -12.73
C THR A 7 10.46 12.60 -11.64
N ILE A 8 11.12 11.64 -10.98
CA ILE A 8 10.51 10.90 -9.87
C ILE A 8 10.09 11.87 -8.77
N GLU A 9 10.89 12.89 -8.48
CA GLU A 9 10.58 13.91 -7.48
C GLU A 9 9.34 14.73 -7.86
N GLU A 10 9.21 15.16 -9.12
CA GLU A 10 8.03 15.87 -9.61
C GLU A 10 6.77 15.00 -9.51
N ILE A 11 6.87 13.69 -9.80
CA ILE A 11 5.76 12.74 -9.68
C ILE A 11 5.33 12.64 -8.21
N LEU A 12 6.25 12.44 -7.29
CA LEU A 12 5.92 12.24 -5.87
C LEU A 12 5.41 13.52 -5.20
N ASN A 13 6.01 14.67 -5.51
CA ASN A 13 5.61 15.96 -4.97
C ASN A 13 4.32 16.51 -5.60
N GLY A 14 4.07 16.17 -6.86
CA GLY A 14 2.86 16.57 -7.58
C GLY A 14 1.59 15.85 -7.09
N PHE A 15 1.74 14.70 -6.44
CA PHE A 15 0.61 13.88 -5.94
C PHE A 15 0.88 13.38 -4.52
N PRO A 16 0.96 14.27 -3.51
CA PRO A 16 1.39 13.91 -2.15
C PRO A 16 0.48 12.86 -1.49
N GLU A 17 -0.83 12.90 -1.75
CA GLU A 17 -1.79 11.92 -1.19
C GLU A 17 -1.58 10.49 -1.71
N LYS A 18 -0.93 10.33 -2.85
CA LYS A 18 -0.65 9.06 -3.51
C LYS A 18 0.85 8.77 -3.64
N SER A 19 1.70 9.64 -3.09
CA SER A 19 3.15 9.58 -3.26
C SER A 19 3.74 8.25 -2.82
N GLN A 20 3.26 7.67 -1.71
CA GLN A 20 3.72 6.38 -1.21
C GLN A 20 3.40 5.24 -2.20
N LYS A 21 2.20 5.23 -2.77
CA LYS A 21 1.77 4.20 -3.73
C LYS A 21 2.49 4.36 -5.08
N LEU A 22 2.67 5.60 -5.52
CA LEU A 22 3.46 5.91 -6.72
C LEU A 22 4.93 5.50 -6.55
N ALA A 23 5.55 5.84 -5.40
CA ALA A 23 6.91 5.42 -5.07
C ALA A 23 7.06 3.89 -5.07
N GLN A 24 6.07 3.19 -4.51
CA GLN A 24 6.07 1.73 -4.50
C GLN A 24 5.97 1.17 -5.94
N SER A 25 5.05 1.69 -6.77
CA SER A 25 4.90 1.24 -8.16
C SER A 25 6.17 1.47 -8.99
N ILE A 26 6.90 2.57 -8.75
CA ILE A 26 8.19 2.86 -9.37
C ILE A 26 9.25 1.86 -8.91
N THR A 27 9.29 1.55 -7.62
CA THR A 27 10.23 0.58 -7.04
C THR A 27 9.95 -0.85 -7.52
N ASP A 28 8.68 -1.24 -7.61
CA ASP A 28 8.26 -2.57 -8.09
C ASP A 28 8.59 -2.76 -9.59
N ALA A 29 8.61 -1.67 -10.36
CA ALA A 29 9.10 -1.68 -11.73
C ALA A 29 10.65 -1.76 -11.84
N GLY A 30 11.36 -1.88 -10.70
CA GLY A 30 12.81 -2.05 -10.66
C GLY A 30 13.62 -0.76 -10.55
N LEU A 31 12.97 0.40 -10.47
CA LEU A 31 13.64 1.68 -10.25
C LEU A 31 13.81 1.96 -8.74
N HIS A 32 14.96 1.61 -8.20
CA HIS A 32 15.30 1.85 -6.80
C HIS A 32 15.79 3.28 -6.50
N CYS A 33 15.56 4.21 -7.42
CA CYS A 33 16.00 5.60 -7.32
C CYS A 33 15.07 6.48 -6.45
N VAL A 34 14.00 5.93 -5.89
CA VAL A 34 13.09 6.65 -4.99
C VAL A 34 13.86 7.09 -3.74
N GLY A 35 14.03 8.42 -3.57
CA GLY A 35 14.81 8.99 -2.46
C GLY A 35 16.33 9.08 -2.70
N CYS A 36 16.81 8.72 -3.89
CA CYS A 36 18.19 8.96 -4.31
C CYS A 36 18.35 10.39 -4.86
N HIS A 37 19.57 10.94 -4.80
CA HIS A 37 19.86 12.27 -5.33
C HIS A 37 19.56 12.40 -6.84
N SER A 38 19.65 11.30 -7.59
CA SER A 38 19.30 11.24 -9.01
C SER A 38 17.82 11.45 -9.30
N SER A 39 16.94 11.16 -8.37
CA SER A 39 15.47 11.29 -8.53
C SER A 39 15.00 12.72 -8.81
N SER A 40 15.82 13.73 -8.46
CA SER A 40 15.50 15.15 -8.64
C SER A 40 15.84 15.68 -10.03
N TYR A 41 16.68 14.96 -10.79
CA TYR A 41 17.18 15.46 -12.06
C TYR A 41 16.90 14.53 -13.24
N GLU A 42 16.68 13.27 -12.98
CA GLU A 42 16.50 12.24 -13.99
C GLU A 42 15.01 12.02 -14.24
N THR A 43 14.60 12.13 -15.51
CA THR A 43 13.22 11.81 -15.89
C THR A 43 12.95 10.32 -15.75
N LEU A 44 11.68 9.93 -15.61
CA LEU A 44 11.28 8.53 -15.56
C LEU A 44 11.83 7.75 -16.77
N GLU A 45 11.72 8.34 -17.98
CA GLU A 45 12.25 7.76 -19.23
C GLU A 45 13.77 7.57 -19.15
N ALA A 46 14.51 8.63 -18.79
CA ALA A 46 15.98 8.56 -18.73
C ALA A 46 16.46 7.54 -17.70
N GLY A 47 15.83 7.51 -16.52
CA GLY A 47 16.13 6.55 -15.47
C GLY A 47 15.90 5.12 -15.93
N MET A 48 14.75 4.83 -16.52
CA MET A 48 14.45 3.49 -17.01
C MET A 48 15.39 3.05 -18.15
N LEU A 49 15.65 3.92 -19.13
CA LEU A 49 16.58 3.61 -20.22
C LEU A 49 18.00 3.32 -19.71
N SER A 50 18.47 4.07 -18.70
CA SER A 50 19.81 3.83 -18.10
C SER A 50 19.91 2.47 -17.40
N HIS A 51 18.78 1.91 -16.95
CA HIS A 51 18.67 0.58 -16.35
C HIS A 51 18.36 -0.53 -17.36
N GLY A 52 18.26 -0.20 -18.66
CA GLY A 52 18.11 -1.18 -19.75
C GLY A 52 16.66 -1.55 -20.08
N TYR A 53 15.69 -0.80 -19.58
CA TYR A 53 14.27 -0.97 -19.93
C TYR A 53 14.00 -0.41 -21.34
N ASP A 54 13.04 -1.00 -22.04
CA ASP A 54 12.60 -0.53 -23.34
C ASP A 54 11.43 0.46 -23.26
N MET A 55 11.05 1.03 -24.40
CA MET A 55 9.95 2.04 -24.45
C MET A 55 8.59 1.46 -24.08
N GLU A 56 8.35 0.17 -24.32
CA GLU A 56 7.07 -0.47 -24.01
C GLU A 56 6.92 -0.64 -22.49
N GLU A 57 8.01 -0.98 -21.81
CA GLU A 57 8.06 -1.08 -20.34
C GLU A 57 7.88 0.29 -19.68
N ILE A 58 8.50 1.34 -20.25
CA ILE A 58 8.35 2.72 -19.78
C ILE A 58 6.88 3.19 -19.90
N GLU A 59 6.27 2.97 -21.06
CA GLU A 59 4.86 3.30 -21.26
C GLU A 59 3.93 2.46 -20.36
N GLY A 60 4.30 1.20 -20.12
CA GLY A 60 3.64 0.31 -19.17
C GLY A 60 3.62 0.89 -17.77
N LEU A 61 4.77 1.35 -17.28
CA LEU A 61 4.88 2.00 -15.98
C LEU A 61 4.06 3.30 -15.93
N VAL A 62 4.15 4.15 -16.95
CA VAL A 62 3.36 5.40 -17.01
C VAL A 62 1.86 5.11 -16.96
N ARG A 63 1.37 4.07 -17.66
CA ARG A 63 -0.03 3.64 -17.58
C ARG A 63 -0.39 3.18 -16.15
N THR A 64 0.47 2.41 -15.51
CA THR A 64 0.29 1.95 -14.12
C THR A 64 0.21 3.13 -13.17
N LEU A 65 1.13 4.09 -13.25
CA LEU A 65 1.14 5.27 -12.40
C LEU A 65 -0.11 6.13 -12.59
N ASN A 66 -0.58 6.30 -13.82
CA ASN A 66 -1.82 7.04 -14.09
C ASN A 66 -3.06 6.28 -13.58
N SER A 67 -3.09 4.94 -13.65
CA SER A 67 -4.18 4.15 -13.07
C SER A 67 -4.24 4.30 -11.55
N VAL A 68 -3.09 4.41 -10.88
CA VAL A 68 -3.03 4.74 -9.44
C VAL A 68 -3.66 6.09 -9.17
N LEU A 69 -3.48 7.09 -10.05
CA LEU A 69 -4.12 8.41 -9.88
C LEU A 69 -5.64 8.35 -10.03
N GLU A 70 -6.14 7.51 -10.90
CA GLU A 70 -7.58 7.36 -11.17
C GLU A 70 -8.32 6.57 -10.07
N GLN A 71 -7.61 5.77 -9.28
CA GLN A 71 -8.22 5.01 -8.18
C GLN A 71 -8.79 5.97 -7.14
N LYS A 72 -10.11 6.05 -7.08
CA LYS A 72 -10.84 6.71 -5.99
C LYS A 72 -11.11 5.66 -4.92
N LEU A 73 -10.28 5.64 -3.90
CA LEU A 73 -10.58 4.87 -2.71
C LEU A 73 -11.68 5.60 -1.92
N ASP A 74 -12.66 4.86 -1.43
CA ASP A 74 -13.65 5.41 -0.52
C ASP A 74 -12.97 5.76 0.81
N PRO A 75 -12.88 7.04 1.19
CA PRO A 75 -12.20 7.43 2.43
C PRO A 75 -12.93 6.94 3.68
N SER A 76 -14.17 6.46 3.55
CA SER A 76 -14.98 5.93 4.64
C SER A 76 -14.88 4.39 4.79
N GLY A 77 -14.17 3.71 3.89
CA GLY A 77 -14.00 2.25 3.88
C GLY A 77 -12.58 1.80 4.21
N ILE A 78 -12.40 0.50 4.23
CA ILE A 78 -11.08 -0.16 4.22
C ILE A 78 -10.98 -0.92 2.89
N HIS A 79 -9.85 -0.77 2.20
CA HIS A 79 -9.63 -1.38 0.90
C HIS A 79 -8.60 -2.49 1.00
N VAL A 80 -8.97 -3.70 0.61
CA VAL A 80 -8.05 -4.84 0.50
C VAL A 80 -8.01 -5.25 -0.97
N THR A 81 -6.85 -5.26 -1.59
CA THR A 81 -6.72 -5.65 -2.99
C THR A 81 -7.06 -7.13 -3.19
N LEU A 82 -7.47 -7.53 -4.39
CA LEU A 82 -7.74 -8.95 -4.69
C LEU A 82 -6.53 -9.83 -4.39
N LYS A 83 -5.32 -9.37 -4.73
CA LYS A 83 -4.07 -10.04 -4.39
C LYS A 83 -3.90 -10.26 -2.87
N ALA A 84 -4.22 -9.23 -2.08
CA ALA A 84 -4.13 -9.32 -0.62
C ALA A 84 -5.20 -10.28 -0.05
N VAL A 85 -6.41 -10.27 -0.60
CA VAL A 85 -7.47 -11.23 -0.22
C VAL A 85 -7.04 -12.67 -0.51
N GLU A 86 -6.50 -12.93 -1.70
CA GLU A 86 -6.01 -14.25 -2.09
C GLU A 86 -4.88 -14.72 -1.18
N ALA A 87 -3.86 -13.87 -0.96
CA ALA A 87 -2.75 -14.18 -0.06
C ALA A 87 -3.21 -14.43 1.38
N PHE A 88 -4.14 -13.62 1.90
CA PHE A 88 -4.71 -13.82 3.23
C PHE A 88 -5.42 -15.18 3.35
N LYS A 89 -6.24 -15.54 2.36
CA LYS A 89 -6.95 -16.84 2.34
C LYS A 89 -5.99 -18.02 2.22
N GLU A 90 -4.92 -17.89 1.44
CA GLU A 90 -3.89 -18.93 1.33
C GLU A 90 -3.15 -19.15 2.65
N ILE A 91 -2.78 -18.06 3.34
CA ILE A 91 -2.10 -18.12 4.64
C ILE A 91 -3.06 -18.73 5.68
N ALA A 92 -4.32 -18.28 5.74
CA ALA A 92 -5.34 -18.82 6.64
C ALA A 92 -5.53 -20.34 6.44
N LYS A 93 -5.61 -20.78 5.18
CA LYS A 93 -5.72 -22.19 4.84
C LYS A 93 -4.48 -22.98 5.28
N GLY A 94 -3.29 -22.39 5.17
CA GLY A 94 -2.03 -22.99 5.66
C GLY A 94 -2.02 -23.21 7.18
N GLU A 95 -2.69 -22.33 7.93
CA GLU A 95 -2.88 -22.42 9.39
C GLU A 95 -4.10 -23.29 9.78
N GLY A 96 -4.80 -23.90 8.81
CA GLY A 96 -5.98 -24.73 9.06
C GLY A 96 -7.22 -23.92 9.44
N LEU A 97 -7.25 -22.63 9.11
CA LEU A 97 -8.37 -21.73 9.40
C LEU A 97 -9.26 -21.57 8.16
N GLU A 98 -10.56 -21.75 8.37
CA GLU A 98 -11.57 -21.55 7.31
C GLU A 98 -12.55 -20.45 7.73
N ASN A 99 -12.97 -19.64 6.75
CA ASN A 99 -13.98 -18.58 6.94
C ASN A 99 -13.63 -17.57 8.05
N VAL A 100 -12.36 -17.16 8.11
CA VAL A 100 -11.88 -16.15 9.05
C VAL A 100 -11.92 -14.76 8.44
N ALA A 101 -12.23 -13.75 9.26
CA ALA A 101 -12.10 -12.35 8.91
C ALA A 101 -10.67 -11.85 9.13
N LEU A 102 -10.34 -10.73 8.50
CA LEU A 102 -9.09 -10.02 8.75
C LEU A 102 -9.25 -9.10 9.95
N ARG A 103 -8.49 -9.29 11.02
CA ARG A 103 -8.32 -8.30 12.09
C ARG A 103 -7.29 -7.28 11.64
N PHE A 104 -7.71 -6.03 11.49
CA PHE A 104 -6.81 -4.93 11.16
C PHE A 104 -6.71 -3.98 12.34
N ASP A 105 -5.51 -3.83 12.86
CA ASP A 105 -5.25 -3.08 14.08
C ASP A 105 -4.01 -2.19 13.94
N CYS A 106 -3.87 -1.23 14.86
CA CYS A 106 -2.65 -0.48 15.08
C CYS A 106 -2.32 -0.45 16.58
N ILE A 107 -1.08 -0.76 16.88
CA ILE A 107 -0.58 -0.78 18.26
C ILE A 107 0.57 0.22 18.43
N PRO A 108 0.75 0.81 19.61
CA PRO A 108 1.93 1.62 19.89
C PRO A 108 3.21 0.80 19.66
N GLY A 109 4.13 1.34 18.88
CA GLY A 109 5.39 0.64 18.56
C GLY A 109 6.08 1.16 17.31
N GLY A 110 7.23 0.58 17.00
CA GLY A 110 8.03 0.96 15.85
C GLY A 110 8.74 2.32 15.99
N CYS A 111 9.45 2.71 14.92
CA CYS A 111 10.26 3.94 14.90
C CYS A 111 9.43 5.22 14.84
N SER A 112 8.16 5.12 14.41
CA SER A 112 7.28 6.26 14.12
C SER A 112 6.08 6.38 15.08
N GLY A 113 5.98 5.55 16.10
CA GLY A 113 4.98 5.60 17.17
C GLY A 113 3.89 4.54 17.11
N PHE A 114 3.44 4.12 15.94
CA PHE A 114 2.44 3.06 15.77
C PHE A 114 2.87 2.03 14.72
N GLN A 115 2.48 0.78 14.95
CA GLN A 115 2.70 -0.34 14.03
C GLN A 115 1.37 -0.97 13.66
N TYR A 116 1.16 -1.28 12.37
CA TYR A 116 0.02 -2.05 11.94
C TYR A 116 0.15 -3.52 12.30
N VAL A 117 -0.99 -4.11 12.63
CA VAL A 117 -1.13 -5.54 12.89
C VAL A 117 -2.23 -6.09 12.00
N LEU A 118 -1.93 -7.16 11.30
CA LEU A 118 -2.88 -7.96 10.55
C LEU A 118 -2.90 -9.34 11.18
N ASP A 119 -4.09 -9.82 11.57
CA ASP A 119 -4.26 -11.09 12.24
C ASP A 119 -5.57 -11.76 11.77
N PHE A 120 -5.77 -13.02 12.13
CA PHE A 120 -7.00 -13.74 11.87
C PHE A 120 -8.03 -13.46 12.96
N SER A 121 -9.27 -13.19 12.55
CA SER A 121 -10.39 -12.98 13.47
C SER A 121 -11.45 -14.03 13.24
N GLN A 122 -11.68 -14.87 14.23
CA GLN A 122 -12.74 -15.89 14.23
C GLN A 122 -13.99 -15.42 14.95
N GLU A 123 -13.84 -14.46 15.85
CA GLU A 123 -14.92 -13.92 16.67
C GLU A 123 -15.10 -12.43 16.39
N PHE A 124 -16.34 -11.98 16.48
CA PHE A 124 -16.75 -10.61 16.28
C PHE A 124 -17.61 -10.17 17.50
N ASP A 125 -17.25 -9.06 18.09
CA ASP A 125 -18.05 -8.42 19.14
C ASP A 125 -18.67 -7.14 18.58
N PRO A 126 -19.99 -7.11 18.33
CA PRO A 126 -20.66 -5.96 17.73
C PRO A 126 -20.64 -4.69 18.62
N GLU A 127 -20.33 -4.81 19.92
CA GLU A 127 -20.19 -3.66 20.80
C GLU A 127 -18.78 -3.02 20.73
N LEU A 128 -17.77 -3.83 20.42
CA LEU A 128 -16.38 -3.41 20.41
C LEU A 128 -15.80 -3.20 19.00
N ASP A 129 -16.36 -3.88 17.99
CA ASP A 129 -15.82 -3.92 16.65
C ASP A 129 -16.77 -3.33 15.61
N THR A 130 -16.17 -2.68 14.61
CA THR A 130 -16.82 -2.34 13.34
C THR A 130 -16.34 -3.31 12.26
N VAL A 131 -17.28 -3.79 11.43
CA VAL A 131 -16.99 -4.64 10.28
C VAL A 131 -17.01 -3.81 8.99
N PHE A 132 -15.94 -3.90 8.24
CA PHE A 132 -15.87 -3.45 6.87
C PHE A 132 -15.82 -4.66 5.93
N VAL A 133 -16.27 -4.49 4.69
CA VAL A 133 -16.20 -5.55 3.68
C VAL A 133 -15.45 -5.03 2.46
N SER A 134 -14.43 -5.74 2.03
CA SER A 134 -13.66 -5.41 0.84
C SER A 134 -13.35 -6.67 0.04
N ASN A 135 -13.75 -6.69 -1.24
CA ASN A 135 -13.55 -7.82 -2.15
C ASN A 135 -13.99 -9.19 -1.55
N GLY A 136 -15.09 -9.18 -0.78
CA GLY A 136 -15.65 -10.39 -0.17
C GLY A 136 -14.84 -10.93 1.02
N LEU A 137 -14.01 -10.09 1.63
CA LEU A 137 -13.33 -10.34 2.90
C LEU A 137 -13.90 -9.41 3.96
N ASP A 138 -14.32 -9.97 5.08
CA ASP A 138 -14.74 -9.21 6.26
C ASP A 138 -13.49 -8.73 7.01
N ILE A 139 -13.54 -7.47 7.46
CA ILE A 139 -12.43 -6.81 8.15
C ILE A 139 -12.96 -6.28 9.47
N HIS A 140 -12.42 -6.78 10.57
CA HIS A 140 -12.80 -6.38 11.92
C HIS A 140 -11.82 -5.34 12.46
N ILE A 141 -12.36 -4.21 12.94
CA ILE A 141 -11.57 -3.10 13.49
C ILE A 141 -12.20 -2.67 14.82
N ASP A 142 -11.37 -2.51 15.85
CA ASP A 142 -11.78 -1.93 17.12
C ASP A 142 -12.38 -0.52 16.91
N ASN A 143 -13.55 -0.26 17.46
CA ASN A 143 -14.29 0.99 17.33
C ASN A 143 -13.45 2.23 17.69
N ASN A 144 -12.54 2.10 18.64
CA ASN A 144 -11.65 3.20 19.06
C ASN A 144 -10.55 3.51 18.03
N LYS A 145 -10.32 2.62 17.07
CA LYS A 145 -9.25 2.73 16.07
C LYS A 145 -9.75 3.01 14.66
N VAL A 146 -11.05 2.93 14.44
CA VAL A 146 -11.68 3.16 13.13
C VAL A 146 -11.21 4.48 12.51
N SER A 147 -11.23 5.57 13.29
CA SER A 147 -10.83 6.91 12.80
C SER A 147 -9.37 6.99 12.34
N MET A 148 -8.49 6.13 12.85
CA MET A 148 -7.08 6.06 12.48
C MET A 148 -6.86 5.19 11.23
N LEU A 149 -7.70 4.18 11.03
CA LEU A 149 -7.50 3.13 10.03
C LEU A 149 -8.39 3.29 8.79
N VAL A 150 -9.50 4.01 8.90
CA VAL A 150 -10.43 4.23 7.79
C VAL A 150 -9.73 4.92 6.61
N GLY A 151 -10.08 4.52 5.38
CA GLY A 151 -9.42 4.98 4.15
C GLY A 151 -8.12 4.22 3.82
N ALA A 152 -7.65 3.33 4.71
CA ALA A 152 -6.45 2.55 4.44
C ALA A 152 -6.66 1.54 3.31
N GLU A 153 -5.60 1.31 2.56
CA GLU A 153 -5.50 0.24 1.56
C GLU A 153 -4.48 -0.80 2.03
N ILE A 154 -4.87 -2.06 1.96
CA ILE A 154 -4.03 -3.23 2.25
C ILE A 154 -3.78 -3.96 0.94
N ASP A 155 -2.53 -4.07 0.54
CA ASP A 155 -2.08 -4.77 -0.65
C ASP A 155 -1.09 -5.88 -0.29
N TYR A 156 -0.82 -6.80 -1.22
CA TYR A 156 0.15 -7.88 -1.03
C TYR A 156 1.16 -7.88 -2.18
N HIS A 157 2.42 -7.77 -1.83
CA HIS A 157 3.53 -7.78 -2.76
C HIS A 157 4.31 -9.08 -2.63
N SER A 158 4.56 -9.73 -3.76
CA SER A 158 5.43 -10.90 -3.87
C SER A 158 6.59 -10.52 -4.79
N GLY A 159 7.71 -10.08 -4.22
CA GLY A 159 8.88 -9.65 -4.97
C GLY A 159 10.16 -10.31 -4.48
N LEU A 160 11.27 -10.08 -5.20
CA LEU A 160 12.61 -10.57 -4.87
C LEU A 160 13.10 -10.12 -3.47
N ASN A 161 12.56 -9.02 -2.96
CA ASN A 161 12.87 -8.46 -1.64
C ASN A 161 11.98 -9.02 -0.50
N GLY A 162 11.21 -10.06 -0.77
CA GLY A 162 10.31 -10.72 0.16
C GLY A 162 8.84 -10.51 -0.20
N ALA A 163 8.02 -11.46 0.26
CA ALA A 163 6.56 -11.38 0.14
C ALA A 163 5.98 -10.80 1.44
N GLY A 164 4.91 -10.00 1.33
CA GLY A 164 4.24 -9.45 2.51
C GLY A 164 3.16 -8.43 2.21
N PHE A 165 2.33 -8.20 3.23
CA PHE A 165 1.33 -7.15 3.17
C PHE A 165 1.96 -5.76 3.26
N LYS A 166 1.44 -4.85 2.46
CA LYS A 166 1.77 -3.43 2.45
C LYS A 166 0.51 -2.62 2.75
N ILE A 167 0.63 -1.65 3.64
CA ILE A 167 -0.49 -0.83 4.06
C ILE A 167 -0.18 0.62 3.71
N SER A 168 -1.09 1.23 2.96
CA SER A 168 -1.11 2.67 2.68
C SER A 168 -2.29 3.28 3.42
N ASN A 169 -2.05 4.31 4.24
CA ASN A 169 -3.09 4.94 5.03
C ASN A 169 -3.00 6.47 4.89
N PRO A 170 -4.04 7.12 4.35
CA PRO A 170 -4.05 8.57 4.16
C PRO A 170 -4.04 9.37 5.47
N ASN A 171 -4.45 8.74 6.60
CA ASN A 171 -4.46 9.38 7.91
C ASN A 171 -3.07 9.40 8.59
N ALA A 172 -2.09 8.65 8.05
CA ALA A 172 -0.74 8.65 8.58
C ALA A 172 0.02 9.92 8.15
N LYS A 173 0.53 10.67 9.11
CA LYS A 173 1.33 11.89 8.86
C LYS A 173 2.74 11.57 8.38
N SER A 174 3.33 10.50 8.86
CA SER A 174 4.61 10.00 8.38
C SER A 174 4.68 8.49 8.46
N SER A 175 5.38 7.88 7.54
CA SER A 175 5.65 6.44 7.54
C SER A 175 7.15 6.19 7.61
N CYS A 176 7.54 5.11 8.29
CA CYS A 176 8.91 4.61 8.21
C CYS A 176 9.21 4.14 6.78
N GLY A 177 10.43 4.33 6.29
CA GLY A 177 10.86 3.86 4.97
C GLY A 177 10.67 2.36 4.74
N CYS A 178 10.50 1.56 5.79
CA CYS A 178 10.16 0.13 5.71
C CYS A 178 8.63 -0.14 5.59
N GLY A 179 7.77 0.88 5.70
CA GLY A 179 6.31 0.77 5.60
C GLY A 179 5.61 0.07 6.77
N LYS A 180 6.32 -0.27 7.85
CA LYS A 180 5.76 -1.03 8.99
C LYS A 180 5.29 -0.17 10.15
N SER A 181 5.76 1.07 10.26
CA SER A 181 5.38 1.98 11.35
C SER A 181 5.08 3.39 10.86
N GLN A 182 4.21 4.10 11.58
CA GLN A 182 3.75 5.42 11.21
C GLN A 182 3.34 6.25 12.41
N SER A 183 3.18 7.58 12.22
CA SER A 183 2.59 8.51 13.18
C SER A 183 1.25 9.04 12.69
N TYR A 184 0.38 9.40 13.61
CA TYR A 184 -0.93 9.99 13.37
C TYR A 184 -1.02 11.43 13.87
#